data_72bfbc969b5323c7f567a3cf7e2ca7bc
#
_entry.id   72bfbc969b5323c7f567a3cf7e2ca7bc
#
_cell.length_a   1.000
_cell.length_b   1.000
_cell.length_c   1.000
_cell.angle_alpha   90.00
_cell.angle_beta   90.00
_cell.angle_gamma   90.00
#
_symmetry.space_group_name_H-M   'P 1'
#
loop_
_entity.id
_entity.type
_entity.pdbx_description
1 polymer ?
#
loop_
_entity_poly.entity_id
_entity_poly.type
_entity_poly.pdbx_seq_one_letter_code
_entity_poly.pdbx_strand_id
1 'polypeptide(L)'
;MANILRKILPTANERTLRKLWPIVEKVNEEFEKLKSLTDDQLRKKTEEFRTRYKEGESLDDLMVEAYAVVKEAARRLVGKKWQVTGQMWEWNMVHYDVQILGAIVLHQGKIAEMATAEGKTLVATMPLYLNALTGRNVHLVLSLIHISEPTRPY
;
A
#
# COMPACT_ATOMS: atom_id res chain seq x y z
N MET A 1 37.95 -11.33 -12.47
CA MET A 1 37.25 -10.35 -13.32
C MET A 1 35.70 -10.41 -13.23
N ALA A 2 35.06 -11.56 -13.09
CA ALA A 2 33.60 -11.69 -13.01
C ALA A 2 32.93 -10.97 -11.81
N ASN A 3 33.62 -10.79 -10.67
CA ASN A 3 33.07 -10.17 -9.46
C ASN A 3 32.97 -8.63 -9.51
N ILE A 4 33.76 -7.98 -10.36
CA ILE A 4 33.77 -6.51 -10.48
C ILE A 4 32.59 -6.06 -11.36
N LEU A 5 32.27 -6.80 -12.43
CA LEU A 5 31.14 -6.53 -13.29
C LEU A 5 29.77 -6.72 -12.57
N ARG A 6 29.69 -7.67 -11.63
CA ARG A 6 28.49 -7.84 -10.79
C ARG A 6 28.23 -6.67 -9.83
N LYS A 7 29.25 -5.93 -9.43
CA LYS A 7 29.13 -4.72 -8.59
C LYS A 7 28.69 -3.47 -9.37
N ILE A 8 28.90 -3.46 -10.69
CA ILE A 8 28.64 -2.28 -11.54
C ILE A 8 27.31 -2.41 -12.28
N LEU A 9 26.88 -3.64 -12.61
CA LEU A 9 25.62 -3.85 -13.31
C LEU A 9 24.47 -4.10 -12.32
N PRO A 10 23.38 -3.34 -12.41
CA PRO A 10 22.23 -3.55 -11.55
C PRO A 10 21.60 -4.92 -11.78
N THR A 11 21.20 -5.58 -10.70
CA THR A 11 20.50 -6.87 -10.73
C THR A 11 19.16 -6.72 -11.49
N ALA A 12 18.56 -7.85 -11.88
CA ALA A 12 17.25 -7.85 -12.51
C ALA A 12 16.19 -7.18 -11.61
N ASN A 13 16.26 -7.42 -10.31
CA ASN A 13 15.38 -6.81 -9.31
C ASN A 13 15.58 -5.30 -9.24
N GLU A 14 16.83 -4.83 -9.14
CA GLU A 14 17.12 -3.39 -9.11
C GLU A 14 16.63 -2.68 -10.38
N ARG A 15 16.75 -3.30 -11.55
CA ARG A 15 16.19 -2.75 -12.79
C ARG A 15 14.68 -2.67 -12.76
N THR A 16 14.01 -3.67 -12.20
CA THR A 16 12.54 -3.66 -12.03
C THR A 16 12.13 -2.56 -11.05
N LEU A 17 12.79 -2.45 -9.90
CA LEU A 17 12.50 -1.42 -8.90
C LEU A 17 12.68 -0.02 -9.45
N ARG A 18 13.76 0.24 -10.21
CA ARG A 18 13.98 1.54 -10.88
C ARG A 18 12.87 1.92 -11.85
N LYS A 19 12.25 0.94 -12.52
CA LYS A 19 11.10 1.20 -13.42
C LYS A 19 9.81 1.52 -12.67
N LEU A 20 9.65 1.01 -11.46
CA LEU A 20 8.46 1.22 -10.63
C LEU A 20 8.54 2.50 -9.80
N TRP A 21 9.74 3.00 -9.53
CA TRP A 21 9.95 4.19 -8.70
C TRP A 21 9.21 5.44 -9.17
N PRO A 22 9.16 5.76 -10.48
CA PRO A 22 8.37 6.89 -10.97
C PRO A 22 6.86 6.77 -10.67
N ILE A 23 6.34 5.56 -10.50
CA ILE A 23 4.93 5.36 -10.12
C ILE A 23 4.75 5.73 -8.64
N VAL A 24 5.71 5.39 -7.79
CA VAL A 24 5.71 5.79 -6.37
C VAL A 24 5.72 7.31 -6.24
N GLU A 25 6.53 7.99 -7.05
CA GLU A 25 6.57 9.47 -7.09
C GLU A 25 5.21 10.06 -7.46
N LYS A 26 4.56 9.52 -8.49
CA LYS A 26 3.19 9.94 -8.88
C LYS A 26 2.17 9.71 -7.76
N VAL A 27 2.24 8.59 -7.03
CA VAL A 27 1.37 8.35 -5.87
C VAL A 27 1.57 9.43 -4.80
N ASN A 28 2.82 9.83 -4.56
CA ASN A 28 3.13 10.89 -3.61
C ASN A 28 2.64 12.27 -4.07
N GLU A 29 2.76 12.57 -5.37
CA GLU A 29 2.22 13.81 -5.95
C GLU A 29 0.69 13.88 -5.81
N GLU A 30 -0.02 12.79 -6.12
CA GLU A 30 -1.48 12.72 -5.92
C GLU A 30 -1.85 12.80 -4.44
N PHE A 31 -1.11 12.13 -3.55
CA PHE A 31 -1.30 12.23 -2.11
C PHE A 31 -1.24 13.68 -1.60
N GLU A 32 -0.30 14.49 -2.09
CA GLU A 32 -0.20 15.90 -1.70
C GLU A 32 -1.46 16.70 -2.07
N LYS A 33 -2.05 16.42 -3.24
CA LYS A 33 -3.29 17.08 -3.69
C LYS A 33 -4.49 16.73 -2.80
N LEU A 34 -4.54 15.49 -2.27
CA LEU A 34 -5.65 15.01 -1.45
C LEU A 34 -5.68 15.63 -0.05
N LYS A 35 -4.59 16.23 0.43
CA LYS A 35 -4.52 16.86 1.76
C LYS A 35 -5.55 17.98 1.96
N SER A 36 -5.92 18.66 0.88
CA SER A 36 -6.90 19.76 0.90
C SER A 36 -8.35 19.29 0.94
N LEU A 37 -8.63 18.00 0.68
CA LEU A 37 -9.98 17.46 0.63
C LEU A 37 -10.55 17.26 2.02
N THR A 38 -11.88 17.45 2.15
CA THR A 38 -12.62 17.04 3.35
C THR A 38 -12.75 15.50 3.43
N ASP A 39 -13.11 14.98 4.61
CA ASP A 39 -13.31 13.54 4.80
C ASP A 39 -14.39 12.98 3.87
N ASP A 40 -15.48 13.74 3.66
CA ASP A 40 -16.56 13.33 2.77
C ASP A 40 -16.13 13.33 1.30
N GLN A 41 -15.32 14.30 0.90
CA GLN A 41 -14.74 14.33 -0.45
C GLN A 41 -13.79 13.14 -0.68
N LEU A 42 -12.95 12.80 0.32
CA LEU A 42 -12.07 11.64 0.23
C LEU A 42 -12.87 10.33 0.12
N ARG A 43 -13.96 10.19 0.89
CA ARG A 43 -14.84 9.00 0.80
C ARG A 43 -15.49 8.88 -0.58
N LYS A 44 -15.94 9.99 -1.16
CA LYS A 44 -16.56 10.03 -2.51
C LYS A 44 -15.60 9.57 -3.61
N LYS A 45 -14.29 9.68 -3.42
CA LYS A 45 -13.31 9.14 -4.39
C LYS A 45 -13.49 7.64 -4.66
N THR A 46 -13.94 6.87 -3.67
CA THR A 46 -14.22 5.43 -3.87
C THR A 46 -15.34 5.20 -4.89
N GLU A 47 -16.43 5.99 -4.82
CA GLU A 47 -17.54 5.86 -5.77
C GLU A 47 -17.15 6.39 -7.15
N GLU A 48 -16.34 7.45 -7.21
CA GLU A 48 -15.76 7.97 -8.45
C GLU A 48 -14.93 6.87 -9.15
N PHE A 49 -14.01 6.20 -8.45
CA PHE A 49 -13.19 5.13 -9.01
C PHE A 49 -14.03 3.93 -9.45
N ARG A 50 -15.07 3.56 -8.70
CA ARG A 50 -16.01 2.50 -9.11
C ARG A 50 -16.75 2.83 -10.40
N THR A 51 -17.13 4.10 -10.58
CA THR A 51 -17.80 4.57 -11.80
C THR A 51 -16.84 4.51 -12.96
N ARG A 52 -15.63 5.06 -12.83
CA ARG A 52 -14.59 5.03 -13.87
C ARG A 52 -14.23 3.59 -14.26
N TYR A 53 -14.11 2.68 -13.31
CA TYR A 53 -13.88 1.26 -13.57
C TYR A 53 -15.02 0.63 -14.38
N LYS A 54 -16.30 0.93 -14.06
CA LYS A 54 -17.46 0.46 -14.81
C LYS A 54 -17.54 1.04 -16.22
N GLU A 55 -17.02 2.22 -16.44
CA GLU A 55 -16.88 2.90 -17.73
C GLU A 55 -15.72 2.35 -18.58
N GLY A 56 -14.94 1.42 -18.02
CA GLY A 56 -13.89 0.69 -18.75
C GLY A 56 -12.47 1.12 -18.46
N GLU A 57 -12.24 2.01 -17.49
CA GLU A 57 -10.89 2.33 -17.04
C GLU A 57 -10.26 1.15 -16.31
N SER A 58 -8.98 0.88 -16.55
CA SER A 58 -8.30 -0.26 -15.93
C SER A 58 -7.90 0.01 -14.48
N LEU A 59 -7.71 -1.06 -13.68
CA LEU A 59 -7.17 -0.92 -12.33
C LEU A 59 -5.74 -0.35 -12.32
N ASP A 60 -4.96 -0.59 -13.37
CA ASP A 60 -3.61 -0.01 -13.50
C ASP A 60 -3.67 1.51 -13.65
N ASP A 61 -4.66 2.03 -14.39
CA ASP A 61 -4.85 3.48 -14.55
C ASP A 61 -5.32 4.14 -13.25
N LEU A 62 -6.21 3.48 -12.51
CA LEU A 62 -6.73 3.95 -11.23
C LEU A 62 -5.72 3.81 -10.07
N MET A 63 -4.69 2.97 -10.20
CA MET A 63 -3.80 2.56 -9.11
C MET A 63 -3.15 3.74 -8.40
N VAL A 64 -2.64 4.70 -9.15
CA VAL A 64 -1.93 5.87 -8.60
C VAL A 64 -2.83 6.67 -7.65
N GLU A 65 -4.01 7.04 -8.12
CA GLU A 65 -4.98 7.80 -7.34
C GLU A 65 -5.53 6.98 -6.17
N ALA A 66 -5.84 5.71 -6.39
CA ALA A 66 -6.36 4.80 -5.37
C ALA A 66 -5.35 4.61 -4.21
N TYR A 67 -4.07 4.43 -4.52
CA TYR A 67 -3.02 4.30 -3.51
C TYR A 67 -2.80 5.61 -2.74
N ALA A 68 -2.90 6.75 -3.42
CA ALA A 68 -2.86 8.05 -2.77
C ALA A 68 -4.01 8.24 -1.77
N VAL A 69 -5.23 7.80 -2.12
CA VAL A 69 -6.40 7.82 -1.22
C VAL A 69 -6.18 6.96 0.01
N VAL A 70 -5.63 5.74 -0.14
CA VAL A 70 -5.31 4.85 0.99
C VAL A 70 -4.25 5.47 1.89
N LYS A 71 -3.18 6.06 1.31
CA LYS A 71 -2.13 6.75 2.06
C LYS A 71 -2.68 7.94 2.84
N GLU A 72 -3.57 8.74 2.23
CA GLU A 72 -4.19 9.89 2.88
C GLU A 72 -5.17 9.46 3.99
N ALA A 73 -5.93 8.39 3.78
CA ALA A 73 -6.79 7.82 4.81
C ALA A 73 -5.96 7.36 6.04
N ALA A 74 -4.83 6.67 5.81
CA ALA A 74 -3.92 6.27 6.87
C ALA A 74 -3.34 7.47 7.62
N ARG A 75 -2.94 8.55 6.92
CA ARG A 75 -2.46 9.79 7.53
C ARG A 75 -3.51 10.45 8.44
N ARG A 76 -4.77 10.49 8.00
CA ARG A 76 -5.88 11.07 8.81
C ARG A 76 -6.21 10.27 10.06
N LEU A 77 -5.82 9.02 10.12
CA LEU A 77 -5.97 8.17 11.30
C LEU A 77 -4.89 8.42 12.35
N VAL A 78 -3.76 9.04 11.99
CA VAL A 78 -2.65 9.30 12.92
C VAL A 78 -3.15 10.02 14.18
N GLY A 79 -2.76 9.50 15.34
CA GLY A 79 -3.18 10.00 16.65
C GLY A 79 -4.54 9.49 17.14
N LYS A 80 -5.32 8.78 16.31
CA LYS A 80 -6.55 8.13 16.77
C LYS A 80 -6.23 6.92 17.62
N LYS A 81 -7.04 6.73 18.66
CA LYS A 81 -6.86 5.67 19.68
C LYS A 81 -8.07 4.75 19.69
N TRP A 82 -7.81 3.46 19.80
CA TRP A 82 -8.82 2.42 19.97
C TRP A 82 -8.45 1.48 21.08
N GLN A 83 -9.45 0.99 21.79
CA GLN A 83 -9.27 -0.08 22.75
C GLN A 83 -9.32 -1.43 22.02
N VAL A 84 -8.21 -2.18 22.06
CA VAL A 84 -8.09 -3.51 21.48
C VAL A 84 -7.65 -4.47 22.58
N THR A 85 -8.45 -5.51 22.85
CA THR A 85 -8.17 -6.53 23.88
C THR A 85 -7.78 -5.93 25.25
N GLY A 86 -8.44 -4.82 25.67
CA GLY A 86 -8.19 -4.15 26.93
C GLY A 86 -7.01 -3.16 26.94
N GLN A 87 -6.27 -3.06 25.84
CA GLN A 87 -5.16 -2.11 25.68
C GLN A 87 -5.52 -0.97 24.73
N MET A 88 -5.03 0.23 25.03
CA MET A 88 -5.17 1.38 24.15
C MET A 88 -4.10 1.35 23.07
N TRP A 89 -4.54 1.29 21.83
CA TRP A 89 -3.66 1.37 20.64
C TRP A 89 -3.85 2.71 19.96
N GLU A 90 -2.74 3.32 19.58
CA GLU A 90 -2.71 4.56 18.80
C GLU A 90 -2.22 4.29 17.40
N TRP A 91 -2.93 4.79 16.38
CA TRP A 91 -2.51 4.69 15.00
C TRP A 91 -1.40 5.71 14.72
N ASN A 92 -0.25 5.26 14.32
CA ASN A 92 0.91 6.08 13.95
C ASN A 92 1.53 5.68 12.61
N MET A 93 0.75 5.00 11.76
CA MET A 93 1.25 4.42 10.52
C MET A 93 0.80 5.23 9.31
N VAL A 94 1.76 5.63 8.48
CA VAL A 94 1.55 6.17 7.14
C VAL A 94 2.47 5.41 6.19
N HIS A 95 2.01 5.10 5.00
CA HIS A 95 2.78 4.31 4.04
C HIS A 95 4.08 5.00 3.63
N TYR A 96 5.20 4.29 3.75
CA TYR A 96 6.49 4.69 3.21
C TYR A 96 6.61 4.32 1.72
N ASP A 97 7.53 4.96 1.01
CA ASP A 97 7.73 4.74 -0.43
C ASP A 97 8.05 3.27 -0.78
N VAL A 98 8.85 2.60 0.05
CA VAL A 98 9.15 1.17 -0.11
C VAL A 98 7.91 0.28 0.08
N GLN A 99 6.94 0.72 0.88
CA GLN A 99 5.67 0.01 1.08
C GLN A 99 4.74 0.22 -0.12
N ILE A 100 4.69 1.42 -0.69
CA ILE A 100 3.98 1.69 -1.95
C ILE A 100 4.57 0.84 -3.07
N LEU A 101 5.88 0.78 -3.17
CA LEU A 101 6.59 -0.06 -4.14
C LEU A 101 6.21 -1.55 -3.98
N GLY A 102 6.22 -2.06 -2.75
CA GLY A 102 5.76 -3.42 -2.44
C GLY A 102 4.30 -3.66 -2.84
N ALA A 103 3.42 -2.68 -2.63
CA ALA A 103 2.01 -2.76 -3.02
C ALA A 103 1.83 -2.83 -4.55
N ILE A 104 2.64 -2.07 -5.32
CA ILE A 104 2.65 -2.14 -6.79
C ILE A 104 3.08 -3.54 -7.26
N VAL A 105 4.13 -4.09 -6.66
CA VAL A 105 4.63 -5.45 -6.96
C VAL A 105 3.56 -6.50 -6.71
N LEU A 106 2.83 -6.41 -5.58
CA LEU A 106 1.72 -7.31 -5.26
C LEU A 106 0.56 -7.17 -6.25
N HIS A 107 0.19 -5.94 -6.64
CA HIS A 107 -0.85 -5.70 -7.64
C HIS A 107 -0.50 -6.35 -8.99
N GLN A 108 0.77 -6.36 -9.38
CA GLN A 108 1.25 -7.03 -10.57
C GLN A 108 1.27 -8.57 -10.49
N GLY A 109 0.73 -9.16 -9.42
CA GLY A 109 0.71 -10.61 -9.22
C GLY A 109 2.07 -11.22 -8.91
N LYS A 110 3.02 -10.42 -8.43
CA LYS A 110 4.38 -10.86 -8.08
C LYS A 110 4.53 -11.01 -6.57
N ILE A 111 5.60 -11.66 -6.15
CA ILE A 111 5.98 -11.77 -4.74
C ILE A 111 6.84 -10.56 -4.36
N ALA A 112 6.42 -9.85 -3.29
CA ALA A 112 7.20 -8.79 -2.68
C ALA A 112 7.88 -9.35 -1.42
N GLU A 113 9.20 -9.53 -1.46
CA GLU A 113 9.98 -9.87 -0.29
C GLU A 113 10.33 -8.60 0.47
N MET A 114 9.96 -8.57 1.74
CA MET A 114 10.21 -7.45 2.64
C MET A 114 10.74 -7.99 3.98
N ALA A 115 11.65 -7.25 4.61
CA ALA A 115 12.21 -7.64 5.90
C ALA A 115 11.15 -7.68 7.01
N THR A 116 11.48 -8.34 8.11
CA THR A 116 10.61 -8.38 9.29
C THR A 116 10.41 -6.97 9.84
N ALA A 117 9.22 -6.66 10.34
CA ALA A 117 8.82 -5.35 10.85
C ALA A 117 8.69 -4.21 9.81
N GLU A 118 8.81 -4.46 8.51
CA GLU A 118 8.60 -3.44 7.46
C GLU A 118 7.12 -3.15 7.14
N GLY A 119 6.20 -3.62 7.95
CA GLY A 119 4.77 -3.29 7.82
C GLY A 119 4.06 -3.97 6.65
N LYS A 120 4.38 -5.24 6.36
CA LYS A 120 3.77 -6.02 5.26
C LYS A 120 2.24 -5.98 5.24
N THR A 121 1.59 -6.00 6.42
CA THR A 121 0.13 -5.91 6.54
C THR A 121 -0.39 -4.56 6.04
N LEU A 122 0.33 -3.47 6.33
CA LEU A 122 -0.02 -2.14 5.86
C LEU A 122 0.14 -2.04 4.33
N VAL A 123 1.19 -2.65 3.76
CA VAL A 123 1.40 -2.75 2.31
C VAL A 123 0.20 -3.38 1.61
N ALA A 124 -0.36 -4.45 2.18
CA ALA A 124 -1.48 -5.17 1.58
C ALA A 124 -2.76 -4.32 1.47
N THR A 125 -2.92 -3.28 2.28
CA THR A 125 -4.12 -2.42 2.26
C THR A 125 -4.35 -1.75 0.90
N MET A 126 -3.29 -1.36 0.22
CA MET A 126 -3.35 -0.68 -1.08
C MET A 126 -3.90 -1.58 -2.20
N PRO A 127 -3.31 -2.74 -2.49
CA PRO A 127 -3.84 -3.63 -3.53
C PRO A 127 -5.20 -4.21 -3.15
N LEU A 128 -5.50 -4.41 -1.86
CA LEU A 128 -6.83 -4.83 -1.41
C LEU A 128 -7.88 -3.77 -1.75
N TYR A 129 -7.64 -2.51 -1.41
CA TYR A 129 -8.54 -1.41 -1.74
C TYR A 129 -8.76 -1.31 -3.25
N LEU A 130 -7.68 -1.30 -4.04
CA LEU A 130 -7.75 -1.19 -5.49
C LEU A 130 -8.58 -2.32 -6.12
N ASN A 131 -8.33 -3.57 -5.73
CA ASN A 131 -9.07 -4.71 -6.26
C ASN A 131 -10.54 -4.74 -5.77
N ALA A 132 -10.84 -4.24 -4.58
CA ALA A 132 -12.20 -4.14 -4.06
C ALA A 132 -13.08 -3.15 -4.86
N LEU A 133 -12.50 -2.22 -5.63
CA LEU A 133 -13.24 -1.32 -6.51
C LEU A 133 -14.04 -2.08 -7.58
N THR A 134 -13.58 -3.26 -7.98
CA THR A 134 -14.26 -4.14 -8.94
C THR A 134 -15.61 -4.65 -8.44
N GLY A 135 -15.91 -4.55 -7.15
CA GLY A 135 -17.08 -5.15 -6.51
C GLY A 135 -16.96 -6.66 -6.26
N ARG A 136 -15.82 -7.29 -6.58
CA ARG A 136 -15.54 -8.69 -6.27
C ARG A 136 -14.96 -8.81 -4.86
N ASN A 137 -15.12 -10.00 -4.26
CA ASN A 137 -14.51 -10.29 -2.96
C ASN A 137 -12.99 -10.28 -3.06
N VAL A 138 -12.35 -9.66 -2.08
CA VAL A 138 -10.89 -9.61 -1.94
C VAL A 138 -10.52 -10.21 -0.59
N HIS A 139 -9.55 -11.12 -0.58
CA HIS A 139 -9.15 -11.84 0.61
C HIS A 139 -7.71 -11.52 0.98
N LEU A 140 -7.47 -11.30 2.28
CA LEU A 140 -6.14 -11.19 2.86
C LEU A 140 -5.90 -12.42 3.75
N VAL A 141 -4.88 -13.21 3.41
CA VAL A 141 -4.47 -14.36 4.23
C VAL A 141 -3.19 -13.98 4.96
N LEU A 142 -3.26 -13.96 6.28
CA LEU A 142 -2.13 -13.67 7.15
C LEU A 142 -1.66 -14.96 7.85
N SER A 143 -0.36 -15.04 8.18
CA SER A 143 0.17 -16.16 8.94
C SER A 143 -0.40 -16.17 10.37
N LEU A 144 -0.85 -17.32 10.83
CA LEU A 144 -1.34 -17.54 12.20
C LEU A 144 -0.24 -17.30 13.27
N ILE A 145 1.04 -17.42 12.91
CA ILE A 145 2.16 -17.13 13.80
C ILE A 145 2.13 -15.67 14.28
N HIS A 146 1.75 -14.74 13.43
CA HIS A 146 1.62 -13.33 13.81
C HIS A 146 0.34 -13.03 14.59
N ILE A 147 -0.65 -13.91 14.55
CA ILE A 147 -1.91 -13.79 15.30
C ILE A 147 -1.78 -14.47 16.66
N SER A 148 -1.00 -15.54 16.76
CA SER A 148 -0.85 -16.35 17.98
C SER A 148 0.30 -15.94 18.91
N GLU A 149 1.15 -15.01 18.54
CA GLU A 149 2.22 -14.45 19.36
C GLU A 149 2.03 -12.96 19.74
N PRO A 150 0.88 -12.47 20.17
CA PRO A 150 0.81 -11.13 20.73
C PRO A 150 1.27 -11.06 22.20
N THR A 151 1.69 -12.17 22.81
CA THR A 151 1.90 -12.23 24.26
C THR A 151 2.99 -13.21 24.68
N ARG A 152 4.20 -13.06 24.22
CA ARG A 152 5.33 -13.44 25.06
C ARG A 152 5.75 -12.22 25.86
N PRO A 153 5.51 -12.14 27.18
CA PRO A 153 6.19 -11.20 28.02
C PRO A 153 7.67 -11.59 28.02
N TYR A 154 8.52 -10.68 27.63
CA TYR A 154 9.95 -10.77 27.85
C TYR A 154 10.26 -10.48 29.30
#